data_daa6d0e274e1d58a8555c8fb7bb351cd
#
_entry.id   daa6d0e274e1d58a8555c8fb7bb351cd
#
_cell.length_a   1.000
_cell.length_b   1.000
_cell.length_c   1.000
_cell.angle_alpha   90.00
_cell.angle_beta   90.00
_cell.angle_gamma   90.00
#
_symmetry.space_group_name_H-M   'P 1'
#
loop_
_entity.id
_entity.type
_entity.pdbx_description
1 polymer ?
#
loop_
_entity_poly.entity_id
_entity_poly.type
_entity_poly.pdbx_seq_one_letter_code
_entity_poly.pdbx_strand_id
1 'polypeptide(L)'
;MQDTAPDTPPAVTCYGIKNCDTMKKAFAWLDEHGVAYRFHDYKKSGIDSATLHAWSKAVGWKTLINTRGTTWRKLPPERQAIDTQSAAVQLMQEFPSLIRRPVLET
;
A
#
# COMPACT_ATOMS: atom_id res chain seq x y z
N MET A 1 -15.71 14.96 -22.94
CA MET A 1 -15.26 14.69 -22.76
C MET A 1 -14.85 14.76 -22.10
N GLN A 2 -14.71 14.81 -22.08
CA GLN A 2 -14.14 14.70 -21.59
C GLN A 2 -13.53 14.94 -21.06
N ASP A 3 -13.43 15.01 -21.09
CA ASP A 3 -12.77 15.09 -20.73
C ASP A 3 -12.30 15.61 -20.24
N THR A 4 -12.49 15.41 -20.11
CA THR A 4 -11.89 16.37 -19.79
C THR A 4 -11.00 16.77 -18.68
N ALA A 5 -10.98 16.81 -17.86
CA ALA A 5 -9.95 17.12 -16.96
C ALA A 5 -8.79 16.14 -17.04
N PRO A 6 -8.34 15.79 -18.16
CA PRO A 6 -7.29 14.77 -18.30
C PRO A 6 -5.96 15.20 -17.72
N ASP A 7 -5.75 16.50 -17.56
CA ASP A 7 -4.48 17.01 -17.04
C ASP A 7 -4.46 17.08 -15.52
N THR A 8 -5.59 16.80 -14.89
CA THR A 8 -5.68 16.82 -13.44
C THR A 8 -5.66 15.40 -12.93
N PRO A 9 -4.60 14.98 -12.22
CA PRO A 9 -4.58 13.62 -11.69
C PRO A 9 -5.66 13.42 -10.64
N PRO A 10 -6.15 12.19 -10.45
CA PRO A 10 -7.07 11.88 -9.36
C PRO A 10 -6.48 12.30 -8.02
N ALA A 11 -7.34 12.80 -7.13
CA ALA A 11 -6.91 13.19 -5.79
C ALA A 11 -6.49 12.00 -4.94
N VAL A 12 -6.93 10.79 -5.28
CA VAL A 12 -6.69 9.59 -4.51
C VAL A 12 -5.84 8.61 -5.29
N THR A 13 -4.80 8.09 -4.65
CA THR A 13 -4.03 6.97 -5.17
C THR A 13 -4.30 5.77 -4.27
N CYS A 14 -4.72 4.66 -4.87
CA CYS A 14 -5.00 3.42 -4.16
C CYS A 14 -3.84 2.47 -4.40
N TYR A 15 -3.11 2.14 -3.35
CA TYR A 15 -1.94 1.27 -3.43
C TYR A 15 -2.31 -0.14 -3.00
N GLY A 16 -1.84 -1.12 -3.72
CA GLY A 16 -2.10 -2.50 -3.36
C GLY A 16 -1.56 -3.50 -4.36
N ILE A 17 -2.20 -4.66 -4.38
CA ILE A 17 -1.82 -5.76 -5.25
C ILE A 17 -3.07 -6.18 -6.03
N LYS A 18 -2.92 -6.35 -7.34
CA LYS A 18 -3.99 -6.77 -8.22
C LYS A 18 -4.47 -8.18 -7.82
N ASN A 19 -5.76 -8.46 -8.04
CA ASN A 19 -6.37 -9.78 -7.79
C ASN A 19 -6.44 -10.17 -6.31
N CYS A 20 -6.48 -9.21 -5.42
CA CYS A 20 -6.71 -9.42 -4.00
C CYS A 20 -8.16 -9.10 -3.67
N ASP A 21 -8.85 -9.95 -2.92
CA ASP A 21 -10.25 -9.72 -2.56
C ASP A 21 -10.46 -8.41 -1.83
N THR A 22 -9.55 -8.07 -0.92
CA THR A 22 -9.60 -6.80 -0.21
C THR A 22 -9.52 -5.62 -1.18
N MET A 23 -8.69 -5.74 -2.22
CA MET A 23 -8.55 -4.70 -3.22
C MET A 23 -9.81 -4.58 -4.08
N LYS A 24 -10.44 -5.70 -4.42
CA LYS A 24 -11.69 -5.69 -5.17
C LYS A 24 -12.78 -4.96 -4.40
N LYS A 25 -12.86 -5.18 -3.08
CA LYS A 25 -13.80 -4.48 -2.22
C LYS A 25 -13.51 -2.99 -2.17
N ALA A 26 -12.23 -2.61 -2.11
CA ALA A 26 -11.83 -1.21 -2.09
C ALA A 26 -12.21 -0.51 -3.39
N PHE A 27 -11.95 -1.14 -4.53
CA PHE A 27 -12.31 -0.58 -5.83
C PHE A 27 -13.83 -0.41 -5.96
N ALA A 28 -14.60 -1.39 -5.52
CA ALA A 28 -16.05 -1.31 -5.55
C ALA A 28 -16.54 -0.16 -4.69
N TRP A 29 -15.97 0.00 -3.50
CA TRP A 29 -16.35 1.10 -2.60
C TRP A 29 -16.07 2.46 -3.24
N LEU A 30 -14.88 2.62 -3.85
CA LEU A 30 -14.51 3.86 -4.52
C LEU A 30 -15.45 4.17 -5.69
N ASP A 31 -15.77 3.15 -6.47
CA ASP A 31 -16.69 3.30 -7.61
C ASP A 31 -18.10 3.67 -7.14
N GLU A 32 -18.60 3.03 -6.10
CA GLU A 32 -19.93 3.32 -5.54
C GLU A 32 -20.04 4.76 -5.04
N HIS A 33 -18.94 5.29 -4.49
CA HIS A 33 -18.92 6.63 -3.94
C HIS A 33 -18.49 7.70 -4.94
N GLY A 34 -18.30 7.30 -6.20
CA GLY A 34 -17.92 8.23 -7.26
C GLY A 34 -16.54 8.85 -7.06
N VAL A 35 -15.64 8.14 -6.39
CA VAL A 35 -14.29 8.63 -6.14
C VAL A 35 -13.36 8.21 -7.26
N ALA A 36 -12.80 9.17 -7.97
CA ALA A 36 -11.79 8.90 -8.97
C ALA A 36 -10.48 8.57 -8.28
N TYR A 37 -9.80 7.53 -8.73
CA TYR A 37 -8.55 7.10 -8.12
C TYR A 37 -7.58 6.58 -9.17
N ARG A 38 -6.30 6.58 -8.78
CA ARG A 38 -5.22 5.93 -9.55
C ARG A 38 -4.81 4.68 -8.77
N PHE A 39 -4.63 3.58 -9.48
CA PHE A 39 -4.17 2.34 -8.84
C PHE A 39 -2.66 2.19 -9.01
N HIS A 40 -1.97 2.00 -7.90
CA HIS A 40 -0.54 1.71 -7.87
C HIS A 40 -0.34 0.26 -7.42
N ASP A 41 0.13 -0.59 -8.32
CA ASP A 41 0.34 -2.02 -8.06
C ASP A 41 1.77 -2.24 -7.57
N TYR A 42 1.90 -2.67 -6.33
CA TYR A 42 3.22 -2.93 -5.73
C TYR A 42 4.03 -3.96 -6.51
N LYS A 43 3.38 -4.99 -7.02
CA LYS A 43 4.09 -6.06 -7.74
C LYS A 43 4.61 -5.60 -9.09
N LYS A 44 3.90 -4.67 -9.71
CA LYS A 44 4.27 -4.17 -11.02
C LYS A 44 5.24 -3.01 -10.96
N SER A 45 5.02 -2.10 -10.02
CA SER A 45 5.76 -0.84 -9.94
C SER A 45 6.61 -0.71 -8.68
N GLY A 46 6.51 -1.65 -7.74
CA GLY A 46 7.23 -1.57 -6.48
C GLY A 46 6.73 -0.44 -5.60
N ILE A 47 7.54 -0.09 -4.62
CA ILE A 47 7.27 1.04 -3.73
C ILE A 47 8.61 1.56 -3.25
N ASP A 48 8.79 2.88 -3.25
CA ASP A 48 10.06 3.45 -2.84
C ASP A 48 10.12 3.68 -1.33
N SER A 49 11.35 3.77 -0.81
CA SER A 49 11.56 3.93 0.62
C SER A 49 11.07 5.28 1.14
N ALA A 50 11.17 6.33 0.33
CA ALA A 50 10.72 7.66 0.72
C ALA A 50 9.20 7.67 1.00
N THR A 51 8.42 7.02 0.15
CA THR A 51 6.97 6.91 0.33
C THR A 51 6.66 6.11 1.59
N LEU A 52 7.36 4.98 1.80
CA LEU A 52 7.14 4.15 2.99
C LEU A 52 7.51 4.88 4.27
N HIS A 53 8.60 5.67 4.27
CA HIS A 53 8.97 6.49 5.41
C HIS A 53 7.91 7.55 5.70
N ALA A 54 7.38 8.20 4.67
CA ALA A 54 6.33 9.21 4.83
C ALA A 54 5.07 8.59 5.44
N TRP A 55 4.65 7.43 4.95
CA TRP A 55 3.49 6.73 5.48
C TRP A 55 3.73 6.28 6.93
N SER A 56 4.92 5.74 7.20
CA SER A 56 5.27 5.29 8.55
C SER A 56 5.28 6.43 9.55
N LYS A 57 5.70 7.61 9.12
CA LYS A 57 5.68 8.80 9.94
C LYS A 57 4.25 9.26 10.22
N ALA A 58 3.37 9.13 9.23
CA ALA A 58 1.98 9.57 9.34
C ALA A 58 1.13 8.67 10.22
N VAL A 59 1.26 7.35 10.06
CA VAL A 59 0.37 6.37 10.73
C VAL A 59 1.11 5.41 11.67
N GLY A 60 2.42 5.41 11.66
CA GLY A 60 3.23 4.47 12.41
C GLY A 60 3.51 3.20 11.61
N TRP A 61 4.77 2.76 11.62
CA TRP A 61 5.14 1.57 10.84
C TRP A 61 4.43 0.30 11.35
N LYS A 62 4.13 0.23 12.64
CA LYS A 62 3.42 -0.92 13.20
C LYS A 62 2.00 -1.05 12.65
N THR A 63 1.36 0.08 12.36
CA THR A 63 0.04 0.10 11.73
C THR A 63 0.11 -0.30 10.27
N LEU A 64 1.19 0.09 9.60
CA LEU A 64 1.35 -0.12 8.17
C LEU A 64 1.68 -1.57 7.81
N ILE A 65 2.47 -2.24 8.63
CA ILE A 65 2.92 -3.60 8.34
C ILE A 65 1.88 -4.64 8.78
N ASN A 66 1.62 -5.61 7.90
CA ASN A 66 0.66 -6.68 8.18
C ASN A 66 1.38 -7.91 8.74
N THR A 67 1.23 -8.14 10.04
CA THR A 67 1.84 -9.28 10.71
C THR A 67 0.94 -10.51 10.76
N ARG A 68 -0.25 -10.43 10.17
CA ARG A 68 -1.22 -11.54 10.16
C ARG A 68 -1.25 -12.32 8.86
N GLY A 69 -0.56 -11.80 7.83
CA GLY A 69 -0.58 -12.42 6.52
C GLY A 69 0.43 -13.54 6.37
N THR A 70 0.28 -14.26 5.26
CA THR A 70 1.14 -15.40 4.93
C THR A 70 2.60 -15.00 4.77
N THR A 71 2.85 -13.84 4.16
CA THR A 71 4.22 -13.39 3.92
C THR A 71 4.98 -13.21 5.23
N TRP A 72 4.34 -12.58 6.22
CA TRP A 72 4.95 -12.39 7.54
C TRP A 72 5.25 -13.74 8.21
N ARG A 73 4.27 -14.66 8.18
CA ARG A 73 4.40 -15.96 8.84
C ARG A 73 5.53 -16.79 8.27
N LYS A 74 5.86 -16.60 6.99
CA LYS A 74 6.93 -17.33 6.34
C LYS A 74 8.31 -16.76 6.59
N LEU A 75 8.39 -15.57 7.19
CA LEU A 75 9.68 -14.96 7.50
C LEU A 75 10.34 -15.69 8.68
N PRO A 76 11.67 -15.90 8.62
CA PRO A 76 12.38 -16.44 9.78
C PRO A 76 12.33 -15.47 10.96
N PRO A 77 12.47 -15.96 12.19
CA PRO A 77 12.34 -15.12 13.38
C PRO A 77 13.24 -13.89 13.38
N GLU A 78 14.46 -13.99 12.87
CA GLU A 78 15.38 -12.85 12.80
C GLU A 78 14.89 -11.76 11.86
N ARG A 79 14.07 -12.10 10.86
CA ARG A 79 13.49 -11.11 9.94
C ARG A 79 12.22 -10.50 10.51
N GLN A 80 11.57 -11.21 11.45
CA GLN A 80 10.40 -10.68 12.15
C GLN A 80 10.78 -9.77 13.32
N ALA A 81 12.03 -9.81 13.74
CA ALA A 81 12.52 -9.03 14.89
C ALA A 81 12.87 -7.59 14.48
N ILE A 82 11.86 -6.87 13.98
CA ILE A 82 12.03 -5.47 13.60
C ILE A 82 11.50 -4.59 14.73
N ASP A 83 12.28 -3.56 15.07
CA ASP A 83 11.94 -2.66 16.15
C ASP A 83 12.13 -1.19 15.79
N THR A 84 12.51 -0.90 14.54
CA THR A 84 12.70 0.47 14.08
C THR A 84 11.95 0.71 12.78
N GLN A 85 11.65 1.98 12.50
CA GLN A 85 11.01 2.37 11.26
C GLN A 85 11.86 2.01 10.04
N SER A 86 13.17 2.25 10.12
CA SER A 86 14.08 1.93 9.01
C SER A 86 14.07 0.46 8.67
N ALA A 87 14.11 -0.42 9.67
CA ALA A 87 14.06 -1.85 9.46
C ALA A 87 12.71 -2.28 8.87
N ALA A 88 11.61 -1.70 9.35
CA ALA A 88 10.28 -2.00 8.84
C ALA A 88 10.13 -1.56 7.38
N VAL A 89 10.60 -0.36 7.05
CA VAL A 89 10.54 0.16 5.67
C VAL A 89 11.34 -0.72 4.72
N GLN A 90 12.54 -1.11 5.13
CA GLN A 90 13.39 -1.98 4.32
C GLN A 90 12.71 -3.32 4.06
N LEU A 91 12.10 -3.89 5.08
CA LEU A 91 11.40 -5.17 4.96
C LEU A 91 10.18 -5.06 4.05
N MET A 92 9.39 -3.99 4.20
CA MET A 92 8.22 -3.76 3.35
C MET A 92 8.61 -3.50 1.90
N GLN A 93 9.73 -2.85 1.66
CA GLN A 93 10.23 -2.60 0.31
C GLN A 93 10.67 -3.91 -0.35
N GLU A 94 11.29 -4.79 0.41
CA GLU A 94 11.71 -6.10 -0.05
C GLU A 94 10.51 -7.01 -0.31
N PHE A 95 9.50 -6.92 0.56
CA PHE A 95 8.28 -7.73 0.47
C PHE A 95 7.05 -6.83 0.53
N PRO A 96 6.64 -6.23 -0.60
CA PRO A 96 5.48 -5.33 -0.61
C PRO A 96 4.18 -5.97 -0.13
N SER A 97 4.09 -7.30 -0.15
CA SER A 97 2.92 -8.01 0.38
C SER A 97 2.73 -7.80 1.88
N LEU A 98 3.78 -7.33 2.58
CA LEU A 98 3.69 -7.01 4.00
C LEU A 98 2.96 -5.69 4.26
N ILE A 99 2.82 -4.83 3.26
CA ILE A 99 2.15 -3.56 3.42
C ILE A 99 0.65 -3.81 3.46
N ARG A 100 -0.03 -3.27 4.46
CA ARG A 100 -1.49 -3.39 4.54
C ARG A 100 -2.15 -2.85 3.29
N ARG A 101 -3.21 -3.48 2.87
CA ARG A 101 -3.92 -3.14 1.64
C ARG A 101 -5.39 -2.90 1.94
N PRO A 102 -5.99 -1.92 1.31
CA PRO A 102 -5.36 -0.90 0.47
C PRO A 102 -4.75 0.22 1.30
N VAL A 103 -3.83 0.98 0.71
CA VAL A 103 -3.41 2.27 1.25
C VAL A 103 -3.98 3.33 0.34
N LEU A 104 -4.76 4.24 0.91
CA LEU A 104 -5.36 5.34 0.16
C LEU A 104 -4.60 6.62 0.52
N GLU A 105 -4.02 7.26 -0.49
CA GLU A 105 -3.27 8.49 -0.32
C GLU A 105 -4.00 9.62 -1.04
N THR A 106 -4.26 10.68 -0.32
CA THR A 106 -4.96 11.85 -0.86
C THR A 106 -4.04 13.05 -1.05
#